data_2e797a08d404d1b3a9e9333dc7c9d3eb
#
_entry.id   2e797a08d404d1b3a9e9333dc7c9d3eb
#
_cell.length_a   1.000
_cell.length_b   1.000
_cell.length_c   1.000
_cell.angle_alpha   90.00
_cell.angle_beta   90.00
_cell.angle_gamma   90.00
#
_symmetry.space_group_name_H-M   'P 1'
#
loop_
_entity.id
_entity.type
_entity.pdbx_description
1 polymer ?
#
loop_
_entity_poly.entity_id
_entity_poly.type
_entity_poly.pdbx_seq_one_letter_code
_entity_poly.pdbx_strand_id
1 'polypeptide(L)'
;MIQSFIGLIVSLVILIWSCEYAIKNSILVSKIFQIREIFVGIFIIAIGTSLPEFAATFQALQIGAEGIVAGNLVGSNIANILLVGGIMVFPLRSLNIVKQDQSTAIFFISFSILFFFLIFFNFTLGLKFSLLFILLLILFFYFELKKPSEEDPISIENSQNSTIIIISKIIIAFIVLFFSSRFFITYAKNLTELLGVAESTIGITVVAFGTSLPEVVATIIAIIKKQNNLAVGNILGSNIANIFGITLIAIFINGQINYYELLSSIDKWLFLLVSIVFFIMIIKKMAGKLLSIGLIFAYLAYFTYLYI
;
A
#
# COMPACT_ATOMS: atom_id res chain seq x y z
N MET A 1 18.19 -5.98 -24.92
CA MET A 1 18.83 -5.20 -23.87
C MET A 1 18.51 -3.70 -23.94
N ILE A 2 18.89 -2.96 -25.02
CA ILE A 2 18.62 -1.51 -25.15
C ILE A 2 17.14 -1.19 -25.04
N GLN A 3 16.28 -1.91 -25.75
CA GLN A 3 14.81 -1.71 -25.71
C GLN A 3 14.24 -1.92 -24.30
N SER A 4 14.67 -2.97 -23.59
CA SER A 4 14.22 -3.23 -22.21
C SER A 4 14.70 -2.14 -21.24
N PHE A 5 15.92 -1.63 -21.42
CA PHE A 5 16.45 -0.54 -20.60
C PHE A 5 15.71 0.78 -20.85
N ILE A 6 15.47 1.13 -22.11
CA ILE A 6 14.67 2.33 -22.47
C ILE A 6 13.24 2.19 -21.94
N GLY A 7 12.61 1.03 -22.13
CA GLY A 7 11.25 0.76 -21.65
C GLY A 7 11.15 0.87 -20.12
N LEU A 8 12.15 0.40 -19.39
CA LEU A 8 12.23 0.51 -17.92
C LEU A 8 12.30 1.98 -17.48
N ILE A 9 13.17 2.79 -18.12
CA ILE A 9 13.29 4.22 -17.78
C ILE A 9 11.99 4.96 -18.11
N VAL A 10 11.43 4.74 -19.30
CA VAL A 10 10.19 5.41 -19.74
C VAL A 10 9.02 5.05 -18.81
N SER A 11 8.86 3.77 -18.48
CA SER A 11 7.80 3.34 -17.56
C SER A 11 7.96 3.93 -16.17
N LEU A 12 9.20 4.04 -15.65
CA LEU A 12 9.48 4.69 -14.37
C LEU A 12 9.14 6.18 -14.38
N VAL A 13 9.51 6.90 -15.44
CA VAL A 13 9.19 8.32 -15.60
C VAL A 13 7.69 8.54 -15.65
N ILE A 14 6.95 7.72 -16.42
CA ILE A 14 5.48 7.79 -16.51
C ILE A 14 4.84 7.48 -15.15
N LEU A 15 5.36 6.48 -14.43
CA LEU A 15 4.90 6.12 -13.09
C LEU A 15 5.05 7.28 -12.10
N ILE A 16 6.23 7.91 -12.06
CA ILE A 16 6.49 9.07 -11.20
C ILE A 16 5.56 10.22 -11.55
N TRP A 17 5.42 10.53 -12.83
CA TRP A 17 4.57 11.63 -13.30
C TRP A 17 3.09 11.38 -12.98
N SER A 18 2.57 10.18 -13.24
CA SER A 18 1.18 9.82 -12.97
C SER A 18 0.88 9.84 -11.46
N CYS A 19 1.82 9.36 -10.65
CA CYS A 19 1.72 9.39 -9.20
C CYS A 19 1.70 10.83 -8.66
N GLU A 20 2.59 11.69 -9.14
CA GLU A 20 2.62 13.12 -8.78
C GLU A 20 1.29 13.81 -9.16
N TYR A 21 0.76 13.49 -10.33
CA TYR A 21 -0.49 14.05 -10.82
C TYR A 21 -1.68 13.58 -9.97
N ALA A 22 -1.71 12.29 -9.57
CA ALA A 22 -2.71 11.75 -8.64
C ALA A 22 -2.66 12.46 -7.29
N ILE A 23 -1.48 12.58 -6.68
CA ILE A 23 -1.30 13.24 -5.38
C ILE A 23 -1.74 14.71 -5.43
N LYS A 24 -1.32 15.45 -6.45
CA LYS A 24 -1.72 16.86 -6.61
C LYS A 24 -3.24 17.03 -6.64
N ASN A 25 -3.95 16.21 -7.41
CA ASN A 25 -5.40 16.29 -7.51
C ASN A 25 -6.09 15.74 -6.25
N SER A 26 -5.51 14.76 -5.57
CA SER A 26 -6.03 14.24 -4.29
C SER A 26 -5.94 15.28 -3.16
N ILE A 27 -4.88 16.09 -3.10
CA ILE A 27 -4.77 17.22 -2.19
C ILE A 27 -5.88 18.28 -2.48
N LEU A 28 -6.22 18.49 -3.76
CA LEU A 28 -7.37 19.36 -4.10
C LEU A 28 -8.68 18.78 -3.60
N VAL A 29 -8.89 17.47 -3.70
CA VAL A 29 -10.09 16.79 -3.16
C VAL A 29 -10.18 16.99 -1.64
N SER A 30 -9.06 16.80 -0.91
CA SER A 30 -8.99 17.05 0.54
C SER A 30 -9.53 18.45 0.89
N LYS A 31 -9.04 19.47 0.19
CA LYS A 31 -9.40 20.86 0.44
C LYS A 31 -10.83 21.22 0.01
N ILE A 32 -11.30 20.66 -1.12
CA ILE A 32 -12.67 20.91 -1.62
C ILE A 32 -13.72 20.34 -0.68
N PHE A 33 -13.52 19.09 -0.28
CA PHE A 33 -14.46 18.36 0.56
C PHE A 33 -14.20 18.53 2.05
N GLN A 34 -13.18 19.29 2.44
CA GLN A 34 -12.74 19.46 3.83
C GLN A 34 -12.51 18.12 4.52
N ILE A 35 -11.87 17.20 3.80
CA ILE A 35 -11.52 15.86 4.29
C ILE A 35 -10.04 15.88 4.70
N ARG A 36 -9.71 15.24 5.81
CA ARG A 36 -8.32 15.17 6.30
C ARG A 36 -7.38 14.50 5.28
N GLU A 37 -6.18 15.03 5.12
CA GLU A 37 -5.17 14.48 4.20
C GLU A 37 -4.87 13.00 4.46
N ILE A 38 -4.82 12.58 5.73
CA ILE A 38 -4.59 11.18 6.07
C ILE A 38 -5.71 10.27 5.52
N PHE A 39 -6.97 10.73 5.55
CA PHE A 39 -8.09 9.98 4.97
C PHE A 39 -7.98 9.89 3.44
N VAL A 40 -7.58 10.97 2.79
CA VAL A 40 -7.31 10.98 1.34
C VAL A 40 -6.16 10.03 1.00
N GLY A 41 -5.12 9.98 1.83
CA GLY A 41 -4.04 9.02 1.72
C GLY A 41 -4.53 7.57 1.80
N ILE A 42 -5.38 7.27 2.79
CA ILE A 42 -5.92 5.92 3.03
C ILE A 42 -6.87 5.48 1.91
N PHE A 43 -7.78 6.36 1.50
CA PHE A 43 -8.89 5.96 0.63
C PHE A 43 -8.59 6.19 -0.86
N ILE A 44 -7.93 7.28 -1.21
CA ILE A 44 -7.68 7.61 -2.62
C ILE A 44 -6.33 7.09 -3.05
N ILE A 45 -5.25 7.51 -2.34
CA ILE A 45 -3.90 7.18 -2.79
C ILE A 45 -3.62 5.69 -2.59
N ALA A 46 -3.88 5.16 -1.40
CA ALA A 46 -3.57 3.76 -1.08
C ALA A 46 -4.31 2.77 -1.98
N ILE A 47 -5.62 2.96 -2.21
CA ILE A 47 -6.35 2.07 -3.13
C ILE A 47 -5.77 2.16 -4.54
N GLY A 48 -5.43 3.38 -5.01
CA GLY A 48 -4.87 3.57 -6.34
C GLY A 48 -3.49 2.96 -6.51
N THR A 49 -2.62 3.06 -5.50
CA THR A 49 -1.28 2.47 -5.54
C THR A 49 -1.29 0.96 -5.36
N SER A 50 -2.27 0.39 -4.63
CA SER A 50 -2.42 -1.06 -4.44
C SER A 50 -3.17 -1.79 -5.57
N LEU A 51 -3.52 -1.10 -6.67
CA LEU A 51 -4.12 -1.75 -7.84
C LEU A 51 -3.24 -2.85 -8.46
N PRO A 52 -1.90 -2.72 -8.54
CA PRO A 52 -1.03 -3.80 -9.01
C PRO A 52 -1.12 -5.05 -8.13
N GLU A 53 -1.17 -4.91 -6.81
CA GLU A 53 -1.32 -6.01 -5.85
C GLU A 53 -2.66 -6.74 -6.07
N PHE A 54 -3.75 -6.00 -6.27
CA PHE A 54 -5.06 -6.59 -6.56
C PHE A 54 -5.06 -7.35 -7.89
N ALA A 55 -4.41 -6.79 -8.92
CA ALA A 55 -4.28 -7.46 -10.21
C ALA A 55 -3.41 -8.72 -10.14
N ALA A 56 -2.30 -8.68 -9.39
CA ALA A 56 -1.45 -9.84 -9.15
C ALA A 56 -2.22 -10.94 -8.41
N THR A 57 -2.98 -10.56 -7.38
CA THR A 57 -3.86 -11.47 -6.64
C THR A 57 -4.89 -12.12 -7.56
N PHE A 58 -5.58 -11.33 -8.37
CA PHE A 58 -6.59 -11.85 -9.31
C PHE A 58 -5.98 -12.86 -10.29
N GLN A 59 -4.81 -12.56 -10.86
CA GLN A 59 -4.12 -13.45 -11.77
C GLN A 59 -3.66 -14.74 -11.08
N ALA A 60 -3.12 -14.64 -9.86
CA ALA A 60 -2.70 -15.81 -9.09
C ALA A 60 -3.87 -16.76 -8.77
N LEU A 61 -5.03 -16.21 -8.42
CA LEU A 61 -6.24 -17.02 -8.17
C LEU A 61 -6.74 -17.72 -9.43
N GLN A 62 -6.68 -17.08 -10.61
CA GLN A 62 -7.10 -17.71 -11.87
C GLN A 62 -6.28 -18.95 -12.24
N ILE A 63 -5.02 -19.02 -11.80
CA ILE A 63 -4.13 -20.17 -12.04
C ILE A 63 -4.03 -21.10 -10.83
N GLY A 64 -4.83 -20.88 -9.79
CA GLY A 64 -4.84 -21.71 -8.57
C GLY A 64 -3.62 -21.53 -7.67
N ALA A 65 -2.87 -20.44 -7.80
CA ALA A 65 -1.64 -20.16 -7.05
C ALA A 65 -1.91 -19.40 -5.75
N GLU A 66 -2.67 -19.98 -4.82
CA GLU A 66 -3.06 -19.35 -3.55
C GLU A 66 -1.86 -18.96 -2.67
N GLY A 67 -0.75 -19.68 -2.76
CA GLY A 67 0.50 -19.32 -2.09
C GLY A 67 1.04 -17.95 -2.50
N ILE A 68 0.88 -17.58 -3.81
CA ILE A 68 1.24 -16.25 -4.30
C ILE A 68 0.32 -15.19 -3.69
N VAL A 69 -0.97 -15.49 -3.52
CA VAL A 69 -1.94 -14.57 -2.89
C VAL A 69 -1.55 -14.28 -1.44
N ALA A 70 -1.23 -15.32 -0.68
CA ALA A 70 -0.80 -15.20 0.71
C ALA A 70 0.51 -14.42 0.84
N GLY A 71 1.50 -14.75 0.01
CA GLY A 71 2.79 -14.04 -0.06
C GLY A 71 2.63 -12.57 -0.46
N ASN A 72 1.80 -12.27 -1.46
CA ASN A 72 1.48 -10.91 -1.88
C ASN A 72 0.86 -10.10 -0.73
N LEU A 73 -0.14 -10.66 -0.04
CA LEU A 73 -0.81 -9.99 1.07
C LEU A 73 0.18 -9.65 2.20
N VAL A 74 0.87 -10.65 2.74
CA VAL A 74 1.74 -10.47 3.91
C VAL A 74 3.02 -9.74 3.51
N GLY A 75 3.62 -10.10 2.38
CA GLY A 75 4.85 -9.49 1.88
C GLY A 75 4.70 -8.00 1.58
N SER A 76 3.61 -7.59 0.91
CA SER A 76 3.34 -6.17 0.65
C SER A 76 3.10 -5.38 1.94
N ASN A 77 2.41 -5.95 2.94
CA ASN A 77 2.24 -5.31 4.24
C ASN A 77 3.59 -5.10 4.96
N ILE A 78 4.46 -6.10 4.94
CA ILE A 78 5.81 -6.01 5.52
C ILE A 78 6.64 -4.97 4.75
N ALA A 79 6.61 -4.98 3.41
CA ALA A 79 7.33 -4.03 2.57
C ALA A 79 6.85 -2.58 2.80
N ASN A 80 5.54 -2.36 2.86
CA ASN A 80 4.95 -1.05 3.13
C ASN A 80 5.40 -0.47 4.47
N ILE A 81 5.55 -1.28 5.50
CA ILE A 81 5.99 -0.81 6.81
C ILE A 81 7.50 -0.64 6.86
N LEU A 82 8.26 -1.66 6.48
CA LEU A 82 9.72 -1.67 6.66
C LEU A 82 10.42 -0.82 5.59
N LEU A 83 10.09 -1.00 4.32
CA LEU A 83 10.73 -0.29 3.23
C LEU A 83 10.11 1.10 3.04
N VAL A 84 8.80 1.18 2.75
CA VAL A 84 8.14 2.45 2.45
C VAL A 84 8.10 3.34 3.69
N GLY A 85 7.77 2.77 4.87
CA GLY A 85 7.83 3.46 6.16
C GLY A 85 9.24 3.91 6.53
N GLY A 86 10.25 3.08 6.24
CA GLY A 86 11.66 3.43 6.41
C GLY A 86 12.05 4.64 5.56
N ILE A 87 11.70 4.64 4.27
CA ILE A 87 11.93 5.76 3.35
C ILE A 87 11.20 7.02 3.84
N MET A 88 9.94 6.88 4.27
CA MET A 88 9.11 7.98 4.77
C MET A 88 9.78 8.72 5.93
N VAL A 89 10.29 8.00 6.91
CA VAL A 89 10.82 8.63 8.14
C VAL A 89 12.25 9.15 8.00
N PHE A 90 12.97 8.80 6.93
CA PHE A 90 14.37 9.18 6.71
C PHE A 90 14.64 10.69 6.79
N PRO A 91 13.89 11.55 6.06
CA PRO A 91 14.13 13.00 6.08
C PRO A 91 13.47 13.69 7.28
N LEU A 92 12.63 13.01 8.04
CA LEU A 92 11.84 13.59 9.11
C LEU A 92 12.58 13.53 10.45
N ARG A 93 12.35 14.53 11.31
CA ARG A 93 12.81 14.51 12.71
C ARG A 93 11.77 13.92 13.65
N SER A 94 10.50 14.09 13.30
CA SER A 94 9.34 13.51 14.00
C SER A 94 8.18 13.40 13.04
N LEU A 95 7.24 12.48 13.31
CA LEU A 95 5.96 12.42 12.60
C LEU A 95 5.02 13.48 13.18
N ASN A 96 4.69 14.50 12.39
CA ASN A 96 3.74 15.54 12.78
C ASN A 96 2.30 15.07 12.56
N ILE A 97 1.89 14.06 13.33
CA ILE A 97 0.56 13.48 13.26
C ILE A 97 -0.30 14.10 14.35
N VAL A 98 -1.47 14.62 14.00
CA VAL A 98 -2.45 15.16 14.97
C VAL A 98 -3.04 14.04 15.81
N LYS A 99 -3.46 14.36 17.04
CA LYS A 99 -4.03 13.37 17.95
C LYS A 99 -5.25 12.64 17.38
N GLN A 100 -6.04 13.32 16.57
CA GLN A 100 -7.20 12.74 15.89
C GLN A 100 -6.82 11.63 14.91
N ASP A 101 -5.65 11.72 14.29
CA ASP A 101 -5.16 10.76 13.30
C ASP A 101 -4.50 9.54 13.97
N GLN A 102 -4.12 9.64 15.25
CA GLN A 102 -3.63 8.49 16.01
C GLN A 102 -4.69 7.39 16.17
N SER A 103 -5.98 7.75 16.20
CA SER A 103 -7.06 6.76 16.23
C SER A 103 -7.14 5.92 14.95
N THR A 104 -6.72 6.44 13.81
CA THR A 104 -6.58 5.66 12.56
C THR A 104 -5.54 4.54 12.71
N ALA A 105 -4.44 4.82 13.41
CA ALA A 105 -3.45 3.79 13.74
C ALA A 105 -4.00 2.73 14.70
N ILE A 106 -4.96 3.08 15.58
CA ILE A 106 -5.65 2.11 16.44
C ILE A 106 -6.51 1.16 15.61
N PHE A 107 -7.25 1.66 14.62
CA PHE A 107 -7.99 0.80 13.68
C PHE A 107 -7.05 -0.12 12.91
N PHE A 108 -5.96 0.42 12.37
CA PHE A 108 -4.96 -0.37 11.65
C PHE A 108 -4.41 -1.52 12.50
N ILE A 109 -3.95 -1.23 13.73
CA ILE A 109 -3.39 -2.30 14.58
C ILE A 109 -4.47 -3.31 15.00
N SER A 110 -5.70 -2.86 15.24
CA SER A 110 -6.81 -3.75 15.57
C SER A 110 -7.13 -4.71 14.41
N PHE A 111 -7.11 -4.21 13.17
CA PHE A 111 -7.30 -5.03 11.98
C PHE A 111 -6.14 -5.99 11.76
N SER A 112 -4.91 -5.54 11.98
CA SER A 112 -3.72 -6.40 11.88
C SER A 112 -3.72 -7.52 12.93
N ILE A 113 -4.12 -7.23 14.17
CA ILE A 113 -4.25 -8.23 15.24
C ILE A 113 -5.38 -9.21 14.91
N LEU A 114 -6.54 -8.72 14.47
CA LEU A 114 -7.66 -9.57 14.05
C LEU A 114 -7.22 -10.52 12.93
N PHE A 115 -6.58 -9.97 11.89
CA PHE A 115 -6.11 -10.77 10.76
C PHE A 115 -5.05 -11.79 11.20
N PHE A 116 -4.06 -11.37 12.01
CA PHE A 116 -3.08 -12.29 12.59
C PHE A 116 -3.75 -13.44 13.35
N PHE A 117 -4.74 -13.14 14.21
CA PHE A 117 -5.48 -14.15 14.95
C PHE A 117 -6.16 -15.15 14.00
N LEU A 118 -6.82 -14.66 12.96
CA LEU A 118 -7.51 -15.52 11.99
C LEU A 118 -6.55 -16.46 11.25
N ILE A 119 -5.39 -15.94 10.80
CA ILE A 119 -4.40 -16.73 10.08
C ILE A 119 -3.58 -17.65 10.99
N PHE A 120 -3.40 -17.28 12.27
CA PHE A 120 -2.63 -18.05 13.22
C PHE A 120 -3.41 -19.26 13.78
N PHE A 121 -4.71 -19.10 14.03
CA PHE A 121 -5.59 -20.14 14.55
C PHE A 121 -6.32 -20.96 13.47
N ASN A 122 -5.78 -20.97 12.26
CA ASN A 122 -6.26 -21.84 11.16
C ASN A 122 -7.74 -21.61 10.77
N PHE A 123 -8.20 -20.36 10.76
CA PHE A 123 -9.54 -20.06 10.28
C PHE A 123 -9.59 -20.09 8.75
N THR A 124 -10.55 -20.84 8.21
CA THR A 124 -10.91 -20.77 6.79
C THR A 124 -11.83 -19.57 6.57
N LEU A 125 -11.33 -18.59 5.81
CA LEU A 125 -12.04 -17.33 5.55
C LEU A 125 -12.97 -17.51 4.35
N GLY A 126 -14.25 -17.44 4.58
CA GLY A 126 -15.31 -17.59 3.56
C GLY A 126 -16.34 -16.46 3.67
N LEU A 127 -17.54 -16.66 3.10
CA LEU A 127 -18.59 -15.65 2.98
C LEU A 127 -18.93 -14.93 4.31
N LYS A 128 -18.96 -15.65 5.44
CA LYS A 128 -19.23 -15.04 6.75
C LYS A 128 -18.17 -14.00 7.14
N PHE A 129 -16.90 -14.31 6.87
CA PHE A 129 -15.79 -13.39 7.10
C PHE A 129 -15.80 -12.22 6.13
N SER A 130 -16.20 -12.42 4.85
CA SER A 130 -16.32 -11.32 3.90
C SER A 130 -17.36 -10.29 4.35
N LEU A 131 -18.52 -10.73 4.86
CA LEU A 131 -19.54 -9.84 5.41
C LEU A 131 -19.02 -9.06 6.63
N LEU A 132 -18.29 -9.74 7.53
CA LEU A 132 -17.63 -9.09 8.66
C LEU A 132 -16.62 -8.05 8.20
N PHE A 133 -15.77 -8.38 7.24
CA PHE A 133 -14.73 -7.48 6.71
C PHE A 133 -15.34 -6.25 6.03
N ILE A 134 -16.38 -6.43 5.22
CA ILE A 134 -17.11 -5.33 4.60
C ILE A 134 -17.73 -4.42 5.68
N LEU A 135 -18.36 -5.02 6.71
CA LEU A 135 -18.93 -4.24 7.81
C LEU A 135 -17.85 -3.44 8.55
N LEU A 136 -16.70 -4.06 8.87
CA LEU A 136 -15.59 -3.38 9.53
C LEU A 136 -15.02 -2.24 8.69
N LEU A 137 -14.90 -2.42 7.36
CA LEU A 137 -14.50 -1.35 6.44
C LEU A 137 -15.52 -0.21 6.41
N ILE A 138 -16.82 -0.52 6.32
CA ILE A 138 -17.87 0.51 6.34
C ILE A 138 -17.82 1.31 7.65
N LEU A 139 -17.70 0.63 8.79
CA LEU A 139 -17.58 1.30 10.09
C LEU A 139 -16.31 2.14 10.17
N PHE A 140 -15.17 1.62 9.71
CA PHE A 140 -13.92 2.36 9.66
C PHE A 140 -14.06 3.66 8.85
N PHE A 141 -14.57 3.58 7.61
CA PHE A 141 -14.78 4.76 6.77
C PHE A 141 -15.78 5.73 7.38
N TYR A 142 -16.89 5.23 7.96
CA TYR A 142 -17.85 6.07 8.63
C TYR A 142 -17.24 6.87 9.78
N PHE A 143 -16.45 6.23 10.65
CA PHE A 143 -15.78 6.93 11.74
C PHE A 143 -14.69 7.89 11.25
N GLU A 144 -13.93 7.51 10.23
CA GLU A 144 -12.88 8.37 9.68
C GLU A 144 -13.44 9.61 8.99
N LEU A 145 -14.57 9.50 8.25
CA LEU A 145 -15.23 10.63 7.60
C LEU A 145 -15.83 11.64 8.59
N LYS A 146 -16.24 11.18 9.78
CA LYS A 146 -16.82 12.07 10.80
C LYS A 146 -15.81 12.94 11.54
N LYS A 147 -14.53 12.64 11.42
CA LYS A 147 -13.50 13.44 12.10
C LYS A 147 -13.34 14.79 11.39
N PRO A 148 -13.28 15.90 12.13
CA PRO A 148 -13.12 17.23 11.53
C PRO A 148 -11.80 17.36 10.78
N SER A 149 -11.81 18.13 9.69
CA SER A 149 -10.61 18.55 8.99
C SER A 149 -10.06 19.81 9.66
N GLU A 150 -8.73 19.91 9.74
CA GLU A 150 -8.03 21.13 10.17
C GLU A 150 -7.57 21.96 8.96
N GLU A 151 -7.95 21.57 7.73
CA GLU A 151 -7.52 22.23 6.52
C GLU A 151 -8.35 23.47 6.21
N ASP A 152 -7.68 24.53 5.78
CA ASP A 152 -8.33 25.74 5.30
C ASP A 152 -9.12 25.45 4.03
N PRO A 153 -10.42 25.79 4.01
CA PRO A 153 -11.25 25.57 2.83
C PRO A 153 -10.76 26.42 1.67
N ILE A 154 -10.61 25.79 0.50
CA ILE A 154 -10.46 26.55 -0.74
C ILE A 154 -11.87 26.79 -1.30
N SER A 155 -12.28 28.05 -1.39
CA SER A 155 -13.44 28.44 -2.18
C SER A 155 -13.12 28.23 -3.66
N ILE A 156 -13.58 27.13 -4.22
CA ILE A 156 -13.60 26.99 -5.68
C ILE A 156 -14.81 27.78 -6.15
N GLU A 157 -14.58 28.97 -6.62
CA GLU A 157 -15.55 29.67 -7.45
C GLU A 157 -15.81 28.80 -8.68
N ASN A 158 -17.02 28.28 -8.75
CA ASN A 158 -17.64 27.51 -9.83
C ASN A 158 -17.59 25.97 -9.78
N SER A 159 -18.79 25.46 -9.48
CA SER A 159 -19.45 24.37 -10.19
C SER A 159 -19.02 22.92 -9.91
N GLN A 160 -20.05 22.09 -9.77
CA GLN A 160 -19.97 20.60 -9.81
C GLN A 160 -19.09 20.09 -10.96
N ASN A 161 -19.00 20.82 -12.08
CA ASN A 161 -18.16 20.47 -13.24
C ASN A 161 -16.67 20.45 -12.90
N SER A 162 -16.16 21.32 -12.02
CA SER A 162 -14.75 21.32 -11.63
C SER A 162 -14.40 20.09 -10.76
N THR A 163 -15.30 19.64 -9.90
CA THR A 163 -15.11 18.45 -9.06
C THR A 163 -15.06 17.17 -9.89
N ILE A 164 -15.98 17.01 -10.85
CA ILE A 164 -15.98 15.85 -11.77
C ILE A 164 -14.68 15.79 -12.55
N ILE A 165 -14.19 16.92 -13.02
CA ILE A 165 -12.92 17.01 -13.75
C ILE A 165 -11.74 16.57 -12.86
N ILE A 166 -11.71 16.99 -11.59
CA ILE A 166 -10.63 16.61 -10.65
C ILE A 166 -10.68 15.10 -10.37
N ILE A 167 -11.86 14.54 -10.12
CA ILE A 167 -12.03 13.10 -9.89
C ILE A 167 -11.62 12.32 -11.15
N SER A 168 -12.03 12.76 -12.34
CA SER A 168 -11.62 12.13 -13.60
C SER A 168 -10.10 12.15 -13.79
N LYS A 169 -9.44 13.25 -13.44
CA LYS A 169 -7.97 13.35 -13.48
C LYS A 169 -7.30 12.35 -12.55
N ILE A 170 -7.85 12.14 -11.35
CA ILE A 170 -7.34 11.15 -10.38
C ILE A 170 -7.50 9.74 -10.96
N ILE A 171 -8.68 9.41 -11.50
CA ILE A 171 -8.95 8.08 -12.09
C ILE A 171 -7.99 7.82 -13.27
N ILE A 172 -7.83 8.78 -14.18
CA ILE A 172 -6.91 8.66 -15.30
C ILE A 172 -5.47 8.48 -14.81
N ALA A 173 -5.05 9.26 -13.80
CA ALA A 173 -3.73 9.13 -13.23
C ALA A 173 -3.47 7.72 -12.65
N PHE A 174 -4.44 7.13 -11.95
CA PHE A 174 -4.30 5.77 -11.42
C PHE A 174 -4.32 4.70 -12.53
N ILE A 175 -5.10 4.88 -13.59
CA ILE A 175 -5.04 4.01 -14.75
C ILE A 175 -3.64 4.04 -15.39
N VAL A 176 -3.09 5.23 -15.60
CA VAL A 176 -1.73 5.40 -16.15
C VAL A 176 -0.68 4.81 -15.21
N LEU A 177 -0.81 5.04 -13.89
CA LEU A 177 0.06 4.49 -12.86
C LEU A 177 0.05 2.96 -12.88
N PHE A 178 -1.13 2.34 -12.95
CA PHE A 178 -1.29 0.90 -13.04
C PHE A 178 -0.57 0.30 -14.26
N PHE A 179 -0.80 0.85 -15.45
CA PHE A 179 -0.14 0.35 -16.65
C PHE A 179 1.37 0.62 -16.65
N SER A 180 1.82 1.77 -16.18
CA SER A 180 3.25 2.08 -16.09
C SER A 180 3.98 1.17 -15.10
N SER A 181 3.36 0.82 -13.96
CA SER A 181 3.90 -0.17 -13.03
C SER A 181 4.03 -1.55 -13.68
N ARG A 182 3.01 -2.02 -14.40
CA ARG A 182 3.08 -3.29 -15.14
C ARG A 182 4.20 -3.29 -16.20
N PHE A 183 4.32 -2.23 -16.96
CA PHE A 183 5.40 -2.11 -17.96
C PHE A 183 6.78 -2.07 -17.30
N PHE A 184 6.91 -1.36 -16.16
CA PHE A 184 8.15 -1.34 -15.40
C PHE A 184 8.58 -2.77 -14.99
N ILE A 185 7.66 -3.54 -14.38
CA ILE A 185 7.91 -4.93 -13.98
C ILE A 185 8.30 -5.79 -15.20
N THR A 186 7.57 -5.65 -16.31
CA THR A 186 7.84 -6.43 -17.54
C THR A 186 9.24 -6.14 -18.09
N TYR A 187 9.61 -4.88 -18.21
CA TYR A 187 10.94 -4.51 -18.73
C TYR A 187 12.06 -4.85 -17.75
N ALA A 188 11.82 -4.74 -16.44
CA ALA A 188 12.77 -5.15 -15.41
C ALA A 188 12.99 -6.67 -15.47
N LYS A 189 11.93 -7.48 -15.59
CA LYS A 189 12.01 -8.92 -15.78
C LYS A 189 12.83 -9.27 -17.03
N ASN A 190 12.48 -8.71 -18.19
CA ASN A 190 13.20 -8.95 -19.44
C ASN A 190 14.70 -8.58 -19.34
N LEU A 191 15.03 -7.52 -18.60
CA LEU A 191 16.42 -7.10 -18.42
C LEU A 191 17.20 -8.08 -17.56
N THR A 192 16.61 -8.54 -16.46
CA THR A 192 17.24 -9.51 -15.54
C THR A 192 17.41 -10.89 -16.19
N GLU A 193 16.45 -11.33 -16.99
CA GLU A 193 16.58 -12.55 -17.83
C GLU A 193 17.75 -12.45 -18.80
N LEU A 194 17.89 -11.30 -19.49
CA LEU A 194 19.01 -11.05 -20.41
C LEU A 194 20.37 -10.99 -19.72
N LEU A 195 20.40 -10.71 -18.39
CA LEU A 195 21.59 -10.73 -17.55
C LEU A 195 21.87 -12.12 -16.95
N GLY A 196 21.07 -13.13 -17.27
CA GLY A 196 21.25 -14.51 -16.79
C GLY A 196 20.82 -14.74 -15.34
N VAL A 197 20.00 -13.85 -14.77
CA VAL A 197 19.45 -14.03 -13.42
C VAL A 197 18.38 -15.12 -13.45
N ALA A 198 18.39 -16.03 -12.47
CA ALA A 198 17.42 -17.12 -12.40
C ALA A 198 15.98 -16.59 -12.29
N GLU A 199 15.04 -17.26 -12.98
CA GLU A 199 13.63 -16.84 -13.01
C GLU A 199 12.99 -16.78 -11.61
N SER A 200 13.35 -17.71 -10.72
CA SER A 200 12.92 -17.70 -9.33
C SER A 200 13.37 -16.42 -8.60
N THR A 201 14.62 -16.00 -8.80
CA THR A 201 15.18 -14.77 -8.23
C THR A 201 14.45 -13.53 -8.77
N ILE A 202 14.14 -13.50 -10.08
CA ILE A 202 13.42 -12.40 -10.71
C ILE A 202 12.00 -12.27 -10.13
N GLY A 203 11.28 -13.39 -10.01
CA GLY A 203 9.91 -13.39 -9.48
C GLY A 203 9.82 -12.78 -8.09
N ILE A 204 10.71 -13.17 -7.21
CA ILE A 204 10.67 -12.73 -5.80
C ILE A 204 11.23 -11.30 -5.64
N THR A 205 12.22 -10.87 -6.46
CA THR A 205 12.82 -9.52 -6.35
C THR A 205 12.06 -8.48 -7.16
N VAL A 206 12.06 -8.65 -8.47
CA VAL A 206 11.57 -7.63 -9.41
C VAL A 206 10.04 -7.50 -9.33
N VAL A 207 9.33 -8.62 -9.18
CA VAL A 207 7.87 -8.58 -9.10
C VAL A 207 7.42 -8.06 -7.74
N ALA A 208 7.98 -8.59 -6.63
CA ALA A 208 7.60 -8.15 -5.30
C ALA A 208 7.95 -6.67 -5.03
N PHE A 209 9.14 -6.22 -5.43
CA PHE A 209 9.50 -4.80 -5.33
C PHE A 209 8.68 -3.94 -6.29
N GLY A 210 8.43 -4.45 -7.51
CA GLY A 210 7.74 -3.72 -8.57
C GLY A 210 6.27 -3.44 -8.25
N THR A 211 5.57 -4.33 -7.56
CA THR A 211 4.19 -4.08 -7.14
C THR A 211 4.11 -2.98 -6.07
N SER A 212 5.05 -2.94 -5.11
CA SER A 212 5.10 -1.89 -4.09
C SER A 212 5.80 -0.59 -4.54
N LEU A 213 6.27 -0.52 -5.80
CA LEU A 213 6.90 0.69 -6.33
C LEU A 213 5.97 1.90 -6.35
N PRO A 214 4.67 1.80 -6.70
CA PRO A 214 3.73 2.89 -6.59
C PRO A 214 3.65 3.50 -5.19
N GLU A 215 3.61 2.66 -4.15
CA GLU A 215 3.59 3.09 -2.74
C GLU A 215 4.85 3.85 -2.36
N VAL A 216 6.02 3.35 -2.78
CA VAL A 216 7.31 4.04 -2.57
C VAL A 216 7.28 5.41 -3.22
N VAL A 217 6.92 5.49 -4.49
CA VAL A 217 6.89 6.75 -5.26
C VAL A 217 5.87 7.71 -4.67
N ALA A 218 4.66 7.25 -4.34
CA ALA A 218 3.63 8.08 -3.72
C ALA A 218 4.09 8.66 -2.39
N THR A 219 4.71 7.84 -1.54
CA THR A 219 5.22 8.28 -0.25
C THR A 219 6.35 9.30 -0.40
N ILE A 220 7.31 9.08 -1.31
CA ILE A 220 8.39 10.02 -1.59
C ILE A 220 7.83 11.37 -2.05
N ILE A 221 6.89 11.37 -3.00
CA ILE A 221 6.28 12.60 -3.54
C ILE A 221 5.49 13.34 -2.44
N ALA A 222 4.73 12.61 -1.61
CA ALA A 222 4.00 13.21 -0.50
C ALA A 222 4.95 13.89 0.49
N ILE A 223 6.07 13.26 0.85
CA ILE A 223 7.10 13.84 1.73
C ILE A 223 7.76 15.08 1.09
N ILE A 224 8.13 15.03 -0.20
CA ILE A 224 8.70 16.17 -0.91
C ILE A 224 7.72 17.34 -0.92
N LYS A 225 6.42 17.08 -1.07
CA LYS A 225 5.35 18.09 -1.01
C LYS A 225 4.97 18.49 0.42
N LYS A 226 5.68 17.99 1.44
CA LYS A 226 5.43 18.23 2.88
C LYS A 226 4.05 17.76 3.36
N GLN A 227 3.48 16.78 2.67
CA GLN A 227 2.19 16.16 2.96
C GLN A 227 2.40 14.88 3.80
N ASN A 228 2.93 15.03 5.00
CA ASN A 228 3.33 13.90 5.85
C ASN A 228 2.12 13.02 6.25
N ASN A 229 0.96 13.65 6.52
CA ASN A 229 -0.26 12.92 6.86
C ASN A 229 -0.76 12.07 5.69
N LEU A 230 -0.64 12.57 4.46
CA LEU A 230 -0.98 11.82 3.26
C LEU A 230 -0.02 10.62 3.06
N ALA A 231 1.28 10.80 3.33
CA ALA A 231 2.26 9.71 3.27
C ALA A 231 1.96 8.60 4.29
N VAL A 232 1.66 8.97 5.55
CA VAL A 232 1.25 8.02 6.59
C VAL A 232 -0.06 7.34 6.20
N GLY A 233 -1.03 8.12 5.68
CA GLY A 233 -2.30 7.60 5.19
C GLY A 233 -2.13 6.58 4.06
N ASN A 234 -1.20 6.83 3.12
CA ASN A 234 -0.88 5.88 2.06
C ASN A 234 -0.43 4.53 2.62
N ILE A 235 0.53 4.52 3.58
CA ILE A 235 1.02 3.27 4.18
C ILE A 235 -0.08 2.55 4.97
N LEU A 236 -0.81 3.27 5.83
CA LEU A 236 -1.92 2.69 6.61
C LEU A 236 -3.00 2.10 5.69
N GLY A 237 -3.38 2.88 4.68
CA GLY A 237 -4.42 2.51 3.74
C GLY A 237 -4.04 1.33 2.87
N SER A 238 -2.82 1.28 2.32
CA SER A 238 -2.33 0.14 1.52
C SER A 238 -2.29 -1.14 2.35
N ASN A 239 -1.88 -1.07 3.62
CA ASN A 239 -1.92 -2.24 4.49
C ASN A 239 -3.36 -2.70 4.79
N ILE A 240 -4.28 -1.78 5.07
CA ILE A 240 -5.71 -2.10 5.26
C ILE A 240 -6.30 -2.65 3.96
N ALA A 241 -6.01 -2.03 2.82
CA ALA A 241 -6.47 -2.47 1.51
C ALA A 241 -5.95 -3.87 1.16
N ASN A 242 -4.71 -4.19 1.49
CA ASN A 242 -4.14 -5.52 1.30
C ASN A 242 -4.83 -6.56 2.20
N ILE A 243 -4.97 -6.30 3.50
CA ILE A 243 -5.63 -7.21 4.43
C ILE A 243 -7.06 -7.54 3.97
N PHE A 244 -7.87 -6.53 3.73
CA PHE A 244 -9.28 -6.74 3.39
C PHE A 244 -9.50 -6.96 1.90
N GLY A 245 -8.88 -6.15 1.03
CA GLY A 245 -9.10 -6.20 -0.41
C GLY A 245 -8.63 -7.50 -1.04
N ILE A 246 -7.38 -7.91 -0.76
CA ILE A 246 -6.84 -9.18 -1.26
C ILE A 246 -7.66 -10.37 -0.74
N THR A 247 -8.01 -10.36 0.57
CA THR A 247 -8.79 -11.44 1.16
C THR A 247 -10.21 -11.49 0.58
N LEU A 248 -10.87 -10.34 0.38
CA LEU A 248 -12.19 -10.29 -0.24
C LEU A 248 -12.18 -10.77 -1.70
N ILE A 249 -11.16 -10.39 -2.48
CA ILE A 249 -10.95 -10.89 -3.84
C ILE A 249 -10.79 -12.41 -3.83
N ALA A 250 -9.99 -12.96 -2.91
CA ALA A 250 -9.79 -14.39 -2.79
C ALA A 250 -11.08 -15.15 -2.44
N ILE A 251 -11.85 -14.64 -1.47
CA ILE A 251 -13.14 -15.23 -1.12
C ILE A 251 -14.14 -15.13 -2.28
N PHE A 252 -14.16 -14.01 -3.00
CA PHE A 252 -15.08 -13.80 -4.11
C PHE A 252 -14.82 -14.77 -5.27
N ILE A 253 -13.54 -15.08 -5.57
CA ILE A 253 -13.16 -15.94 -6.70
C ILE A 253 -13.22 -17.42 -6.30
N ASN A 254 -12.64 -17.80 -5.15
CA ASN A 254 -12.50 -19.20 -4.73
C ASN A 254 -13.58 -19.66 -3.74
N GLY A 255 -14.49 -18.77 -3.29
CA GLY A 255 -15.47 -19.04 -2.24
C GLY A 255 -14.90 -19.00 -0.83
N GLN A 256 -13.65 -19.37 -0.65
CA GLN A 256 -12.93 -19.37 0.63
C GLN A 256 -11.41 -19.35 0.41
N ILE A 257 -10.68 -18.97 1.46
CA ILE A 257 -9.21 -19.07 1.49
C ILE A 257 -8.74 -19.42 2.91
N ASN A 258 -7.67 -20.21 3.00
CA ASN A 258 -7.02 -20.54 4.27
C ASN A 258 -5.53 -20.15 4.20
N TYR A 259 -5.17 -19.09 4.87
CA TYR A 259 -3.79 -18.59 4.90
C TYR A 259 -2.87 -19.36 5.85
N TYR A 260 -3.40 -20.19 6.75
CA TYR A 260 -2.60 -20.87 7.77
C TYR A 260 -1.54 -21.77 7.15
N GLU A 261 -1.92 -22.57 6.14
CA GLU A 261 -1.02 -23.51 5.46
C GLU A 261 -0.14 -22.83 4.40
N LEU A 262 -0.57 -21.67 3.90
CA LEU A 262 0.12 -20.93 2.83
C LEU A 262 1.25 -20.05 3.33
N LEU A 263 1.27 -19.71 4.63
CA LEU A 263 2.24 -18.80 5.24
C LEU A 263 3.10 -19.52 6.27
N SER A 264 4.40 -19.25 6.25
CA SER A 264 5.29 -19.72 7.30
C SER A 264 4.98 -19.10 8.66
N SER A 265 5.39 -19.73 9.75
CA SER A 265 5.23 -19.15 11.08
C SER A 265 6.00 -17.83 11.21
N ILE A 266 7.13 -17.69 10.53
CA ILE A 266 7.94 -16.47 10.54
C ILE A 266 7.18 -15.34 9.87
N ASP A 267 6.54 -15.57 8.70
CA ASP A 267 5.77 -14.54 8.00
C ASP A 267 4.61 -14.02 8.86
N LYS A 268 3.89 -14.91 9.55
CA LYS A 268 2.78 -14.55 10.44
C LYS A 268 3.25 -13.65 11.59
N TRP A 269 4.31 -14.08 12.30
CA TRP A 269 4.85 -13.31 13.42
C TRP A 269 5.49 -11.99 12.97
N LEU A 270 6.20 -11.99 11.85
CA LEU A 270 6.83 -10.78 11.33
C LEU A 270 5.76 -9.76 10.91
N PHE A 271 4.68 -10.19 10.24
CA PHE A 271 3.54 -9.34 9.91
C PHE A 271 2.98 -8.63 11.16
N LEU A 272 2.75 -9.36 12.25
CA LEU A 272 2.27 -8.77 13.49
C LEU A 272 3.29 -7.82 14.12
N LEU A 273 4.55 -8.24 14.19
CA LEU A 273 5.64 -7.45 14.78
C LEU A 273 5.80 -6.11 14.06
N VAL A 274 5.88 -6.10 12.73
CA VAL A 274 6.04 -4.86 11.97
C VAL A 274 4.82 -3.96 12.09
N SER A 275 3.61 -4.53 12.16
CA SER A 275 2.38 -3.76 12.41
C SER A 275 2.40 -3.07 13.78
N ILE A 276 2.88 -3.76 14.82
CA ILE A 276 3.06 -3.18 16.16
C ILE A 276 4.13 -2.08 16.13
N VAL A 277 5.25 -2.31 15.46
CA VAL A 277 6.32 -1.31 15.30
C VAL A 277 5.78 -0.05 14.64
N PHE A 278 5.04 -0.19 13.56
CA PHE A 278 4.47 0.95 12.85
C PHE A 278 3.43 1.71 13.69
N PHE A 279 2.57 0.98 14.41
CA PHE A 279 1.65 1.57 15.37
C PHE A 279 2.38 2.40 16.43
N ILE A 280 3.44 1.84 17.05
CA ILE A 280 4.25 2.55 18.04
C ILE A 280 4.91 3.79 17.44
N MET A 281 5.43 3.70 16.21
CA MET A 281 6.02 4.83 15.50
C MET A 281 5.03 5.98 15.35
N ILE A 282 3.77 5.69 14.98
CA ILE A 282 2.72 6.71 14.84
C ILE A 282 2.36 7.31 16.19
N ILE A 283 2.09 6.49 17.21
CA ILE A 283 1.68 6.96 18.54
C ILE A 283 2.78 7.77 19.23
N LYS A 284 4.03 7.33 19.11
CA LYS A 284 5.20 8.01 19.69
C LYS A 284 5.79 9.09 18.78
N LYS A 285 5.20 9.29 17.59
CA LYS A 285 5.67 10.25 16.57
C LYS A 285 7.14 10.04 16.20
N MET A 286 7.58 8.79 16.13
CA MET A 286 8.98 8.43 15.89
C MET A 286 9.34 8.62 14.42
N ALA A 287 10.46 9.29 14.18
CA ALA A 287 11.07 9.42 12.85
C ALA A 287 12.58 9.65 13.01
N GLY A 288 13.30 9.61 11.91
CA GLY A 288 14.72 9.93 11.86
C GLY A 288 15.56 8.87 11.15
N LYS A 289 16.78 9.27 10.83
CA LYS A 289 17.70 8.45 10.01
C LYS A 289 18.02 7.08 10.62
N LEU A 290 18.25 7.02 11.94
CA LEU A 290 18.58 5.75 12.59
C LEU A 290 17.43 4.75 12.53
N LEU A 291 16.21 5.21 12.80
CA LEU A 291 15.00 4.40 12.68
C LEU A 291 14.81 3.93 11.23
N SER A 292 14.96 4.82 10.27
CA SER A 292 14.89 4.50 8.83
C SER A 292 15.87 3.39 8.44
N ILE A 293 17.14 3.55 8.81
CA ILE A 293 18.20 2.54 8.50
C ILE A 293 17.81 1.19 9.13
N GLY A 294 17.34 1.19 10.38
CA GLY A 294 16.89 -0.04 11.06
C GLY A 294 15.74 -0.74 10.34
N LEU A 295 14.73 0.02 9.89
CA LEU A 295 13.58 -0.53 9.16
C LEU A 295 13.98 -1.09 7.80
N ILE A 296 14.78 -0.33 7.03
CA ILE A 296 15.25 -0.78 5.70
C ILE A 296 16.16 -2.01 5.84
N PHE A 297 17.04 -2.03 6.85
CA PHE A 297 17.88 -3.19 7.12
C PHE A 297 17.04 -4.43 7.49
N ALA A 298 16.01 -4.27 8.32
CA ALA A 298 15.07 -5.34 8.65
C ALA A 298 14.32 -5.86 7.41
N TYR A 299 13.94 -4.97 6.48
CA TYR A 299 13.37 -5.37 5.19
C TYR A 299 14.34 -6.19 4.35
N LEU A 300 15.60 -5.74 4.24
CA LEU A 300 16.62 -6.46 3.48
C LEU A 300 16.94 -7.82 4.11
N ALA A 301 16.96 -7.93 5.44
CA ALA A 301 17.15 -9.19 6.15
C ALA A 301 15.98 -10.16 5.90
N TYR A 302 14.72 -9.67 5.95
CA TYR A 302 13.55 -10.47 5.61
C TYR A 302 13.60 -10.92 4.15
N PHE A 303 13.93 -10.02 3.26
CA PHE A 303 14.09 -10.31 1.85
C PHE A 303 15.13 -11.41 1.62
N THR A 304 16.30 -11.34 2.27
CA THR A 304 17.35 -12.37 2.18
C THR A 304 16.87 -13.71 2.74
N TYR A 305 16.10 -13.69 3.85
CA TYR A 305 15.53 -14.90 4.43
C TYR A 305 14.60 -15.65 3.46
N LEU A 306 13.84 -14.94 2.61
CA LEU A 306 12.96 -15.58 1.62
C LEU A 306 13.72 -16.36 0.52
N TYR A 307 15.06 -16.19 0.41
CA TYR A 307 15.91 -16.85 -0.59
C TYR A 307 16.74 -18.02 -0.03
N ILE A 308 16.78 -18.18 1.27
CA ILE A 308 17.51 -19.27 1.93
C ILE A 308 16.54 -20.39 2.28
#